data_b31a276d711b53acfdad51abe1d9e2b5
#
_entry.id   b31a276d711b53acfdad51abe1d9e2b5
#
_cell.length_a   1.000
_cell.length_b   1.000
_cell.length_c   1.000
_cell.angle_alpha   90.00
_cell.angle_beta   90.00
_cell.angle_gamma   90.00
#
_symmetry.space_group_name_H-M   'P 1'
#
loop_
_entity.id
_entity.type
_entity.pdbx_description
1 polymer ?
#
loop_
_entity_poly.entity_id
_entity_poly.type
_entity_poly.pdbx_seq_one_letter_code
_entity_poly.pdbx_strand_id
1 'polypeptide(L)'
;VFENVTGLLDTEVKGKSIFKMILRRLRRNYRVLSDEDTIVLNATNYGVPQERKRVILIGVRKDIDIAAEDVYKAIEKTHYLPGAPSDAKKGLKKYVTVKDAIGDLPKLQQGQGEKIMDYPSEYDSCNTYVKKIRKRSDKKLRDHVARMNNEKDVERYRVMAENHWNFLELLEYRPDLGHEKKRVFFNSYKVQWWDMPARTIIAHLHKDGNQFIHPDPDQGRSITVREAARLQSFPDDFVFEGSRSEQFKQIGNAVPPMLAEAIAKAVRLQFEKIEQEQ
;
A
#
# COMPACT_ATOMS: atom_id res chain seq x y z
N VAL A 1 -12.90 7.92 13.51
CA VAL A 1 -11.55 7.71 12.96
C VAL A 1 -11.35 8.65 11.78
N PHE A 2 -10.19 9.32 11.71
CA PHE A 2 -9.79 10.22 10.63
C PHE A 2 -8.42 9.76 10.10
N GLU A 3 -8.25 9.64 8.79
CA GLU A 3 -7.01 9.22 8.14
C GLU A 3 -6.47 10.30 7.22
N ASN A 4 -5.14 10.45 7.17
CA ASN A 4 -4.48 11.32 6.19
C ASN A 4 -3.02 10.89 5.94
N VAL A 5 -2.40 11.49 4.94
CA VAL A 5 -0.96 11.34 4.66
C VAL A 5 -0.13 12.03 5.75
N THR A 6 1.10 11.55 5.97
CA THR A 6 2.01 12.13 6.98
C THR A 6 2.34 13.60 6.71
N GLY A 7 2.34 14.04 5.46
CA GLY A 7 2.53 15.45 5.12
C GLY A 7 1.52 16.42 5.77
N LEU A 8 0.38 15.91 6.29
CA LEU A 8 -0.55 16.72 7.08
C LEU A 8 0.11 17.33 8.33
N LEU A 9 1.08 16.63 8.93
CA LEU A 9 1.75 17.07 10.17
C LEU A 9 2.51 18.37 9.96
N ASP A 10 3.11 18.55 8.78
CA ASP A 10 3.95 19.68 8.41
C ASP A 10 3.22 20.74 7.55
N THR A 11 1.96 20.45 7.15
CA THR A 11 1.23 21.34 6.25
C THR A 11 0.78 22.61 6.98
N GLU A 12 1.17 23.75 6.41
CA GLU A 12 0.73 25.06 6.87
C GLU A 12 -0.04 25.83 5.79
N VAL A 13 -1.05 26.58 6.20
CA VAL A 13 -1.79 27.51 5.35
C VAL A 13 -1.81 28.87 6.04
N LYS A 14 -1.28 29.91 5.37
CA LYS A 14 -1.16 31.27 5.92
C LYS A 14 -0.47 31.28 7.30
N GLY A 15 0.63 30.52 7.46
CA GLY A 15 1.42 30.42 8.69
C GLY A 15 0.72 29.68 9.84
N LYS A 16 -0.34 28.92 9.57
CA LYS A 16 -1.08 28.15 10.57
C LYS A 16 -1.04 26.65 10.22
N SER A 17 -0.61 25.83 11.18
CA SER A 17 -0.60 24.37 11.03
C SER A 17 -2.02 23.84 10.89
N ILE A 18 -2.28 23.13 9.77
CA ILE A 18 -3.55 22.47 9.51
C ILE A 18 -3.81 21.37 10.54
N PHE A 19 -2.79 20.59 10.88
CA PHE A 19 -2.88 19.53 11.90
C PHE A 19 -3.35 20.09 13.26
N LYS A 20 -2.74 21.17 13.74
CA LYS A 20 -3.16 21.82 15.01
C LYS A 20 -4.59 22.36 14.94
N MET A 21 -5.03 22.84 13.78
CA MET A 21 -6.41 23.31 13.58
C MET A 21 -7.41 22.14 13.67
N ILE A 22 -7.11 21.01 13.04
CA ILE A 22 -7.93 19.77 13.11
C ILE A 22 -8.02 19.30 14.56
N LEU A 23 -6.89 19.15 15.25
CA LEU A 23 -6.86 18.74 16.66
C LEU A 23 -7.71 19.65 17.55
N ARG A 24 -7.59 20.99 17.39
CA ARG A 24 -8.40 21.95 18.15
C ARG A 24 -9.91 21.74 17.91
N ARG A 25 -10.29 21.43 16.67
CA ARG A 25 -11.69 21.17 16.33
C ARG A 25 -12.21 19.88 16.94
N LEU A 26 -11.43 18.80 16.81
CA LEU A 26 -11.77 17.49 17.35
C LEU A 26 -11.83 17.49 18.87
N ARG A 27 -10.88 18.13 19.55
CA ARG A 27 -10.78 18.19 21.02
C ARG A 27 -11.93 18.92 21.71
N ARG A 28 -12.84 19.56 20.97
CA ARG A 28 -14.09 20.09 21.54
C ARG A 28 -14.96 18.97 22.12
N ASN A 29 -15.10 17.85 21.37
CA ASN A 29 -16.03 16.78 21.70
C ASN A 29 -15.33 15.42 21.93
N TYR A 30 -14.07 15.30 21.58
CA TYR A 30 -13.32 14.04 21.62
C TYR A 30 -12.01 14.18 22.38
N ARG A 31 -11.59 13.09 23.05
CA ARG A 31 -10.21 12.86 23.46
C ARG A 31 -9.44 12.36 22.26
N VAL A 32 -8.38 13.06 21.85
CA VAL A 32 -7.57 12.74 20.66
C VAL A 32 -6.09 12.89 20.98
N LEU A 33 -5.29 11.89 20.66
CA LEU A 33 -3.84 11.95 20.77
C LEU A 33 -3.23 12.77 19.63
N SER A 34 -2.02 13.26 19.86
CA SER A 34 -1.26 14.04 18.89
C SER A 34 0.21 13.66 18.83
N ASP A 35 0.63 12.67 19.62
CA ASP A 35 1.97 12.13 19.58
C ASP A 35 2.19 11.35 18.28
N GLU A 36 3.18 11.76 17.47
CA GLU A 36 3.42 11.22 16.14
C GLU A 36 3.77 9.73 16.16
N ASP A 37 4.54 9.28 17.14
CA ASP A 37 4.94 7.88 17.27
C ASP A 37 3.73 6.97 17.50
N THR A 38 2.67 7.50 18.11
CA THR A 38 1.42 6.81 18.36
C THR A 38 0.45 6.88 17.18
N ILE A 39 0.27 8.07 16.58
CA ILE A 39 -0.77 8.28 15.56
C ILE A 39 -0.33 7.95 14.14
N VAL A 40 0.98 7.80 13.87
CA VAL A 40 1.48 7.41 12.55
C VAL A 40 1.63 5.89 12.47
N LEU A 41 0.74 5.26 11.75
CA LEU A 41 0.77 3.81 11.54
C LEU A 41 1.40 3.47 10.19
N ASN A 42 2.27 2.44 10.17
CA ASN A 42 2.79 1.87 8.92
C ASN A 42 2.04 0.58 8.58
N ALA A 43 1.40 0.55 7.41
CA ALA A 43 0.58 -0.57 6.96
C ALA A 43 1.34 -1.92 6.93
N THR A 44 2.66 -1.89 6.68
CA THR A 44 3.51 -3.09 6.70
C THR A 44 3.45 -3.82 8.05
N ASN A 45 3.28 -3.11 9.18
CA ASN A 45 3.17 -3.73 10.51
C ASN A 45 1.91 -4.58 10.67
N TYR A 46 0.96 -4.47 9.77
CA TYR A 46 -0.34 -5.16 9.79
C TYR A 46 -0.49 -6.18 8.66
N GLY A 47 0.63 -6.55 8.02
CA GLY A 47 0.67 -7.56 6.97
C GLY A 47 0.26 -7.05 5.58
N VAL A 48 0.23 -5.74 5.38
CA VAL A 48 0.08 -5.15 4.05
C VAL A 48 1.43 -5.21 3.33
N PRO A 49 1.51 -5.74 2.09
CA PRO A 49 2.76 -5.84 1.33
C PRO A 49 3.19 -4.50 0.74
N GLN A 50 3.09 -3.44 1.56
CA GLN A 50 3.37 -2.07 1.12
C GLN A 50 3.85 -1.22 2.29
N GLU A 51 4.92 -0.49 2.09
CA GLU A 51 5.36 0.54 3.02
C GLU A 51 4.50 1.80 2.84
N ARG A 52 3.51 1.95 3.74
CA ARG A 52 2.54 3.05 3.71
C ARG A 52 2.32 3.61 5.11
N LYS A 53 2.90 4.76 5.38
CA LYS A 53 2.69 5.50 6.62
C LYS A 53 1.49 6.43 6.50
N ARG A 54 0.63 6.43 7.51
CA ARG A 54 -0.56 7.29 7.58
C ARG A 54 -0.79 7.82 8.97
N VAL A 55 -1.21 9.06 9.04
CA VAL A 55 -1.75 9.65 10.27
C VAL A 55 -3.14 9.08 10.48
N ILE A 56 -3.35 8.40 11.60
CA ILE A 56 -4.64 7.86 12.00
C ILE A 56 -5.02 8.56 13.30
N LEU A 57 -6.04 9.43 13.27
CA LEU A 57 -6.58 10.05 14.49
C LEU A 57 -7.83 9.32 14.92
N ILE A 58 -7.79 8.74 16.11
CA ILE A 58 -8.92 8.09 16.76
C ILE A 58 -9.42 9.03 17.87
N GLY A 59 -10.64 9.50 17.71
CA GLY A 59 -11.29 10.35 18.69
C GLY A 59 -12.30 9.55 19.50
N VAL A 60 -12.11 9.48 20.82
CA VAL A 60 -13.07 8.92 21.76
C VAL A 60 -13.96 10.05 22.30
N ARG A 61 -15.27 9.92 22.20
CA ARG A 61 -16.21 10.92 22.75
C ARG A 61 -15.97 11.09 24.24
N LYS A 62 -16.12 12.33 24.74
CA LYS A 62 -15.80 12.66 26.13
C LYS A 62 -16.76 12.05 27.16
N ASP A 63 -17.95 11.66 26.71
CA ASP A 63 -18.98 11.01 27.53
C ASP A 63 -18.81 9.46 27.61
N ILE A 64 -17.83 8.90 26.88
CA ILE A 64 -17.50 7.46 26.90
C ILE A 64 -16.28 7.26 27.79
N ASP A 65 -16.34 6.37 28.76
CA ASP A 65 -15.23 6.11 29.69
C ASP A 65 -14.20 5.13 29.08
N ILE A 66 -13.49 5.59 28.03
CA ILE A 66 -12.36 4.91 27.39
C ILE A 66 -11.25 5.93 27.21
N ALA A 67 -10.03 5.60 27.59
CA ALA A 67 -8.86 6.39 27.25
C ALA A 67 -8.51 6.21 25.76
N ALA A 68 -8.18 7.32 25.07
CA ALA A 68 -7.78 7.24 23.66
C ALA A 68 -6.50 6.39 23.47
N GLU A 69 -5.59 6.42 24.45
CA GLU A 69 -4.37 5.61 24.52
C GLU A 69 -4.66 4.11 24.47
N ASP A 70 -5.72 3.63 25.13
CA ASP A 70 -6.04 2.21 25.21
C ASP A 70 -6.53 1.67 23.86
N VAL A 71 -7.19 2.52 23.05
CA VAL A 71 -7.55 2.14 21.69
C VAL A 71 -6.29 1.92 20.84
N TYR A 72 -5.30 2.83 20.91
CA TYR A 72 -4.05 2.67 20.15
C TYR A 72 -3.22 1.49 20.63
N LYS A 73 -3.13 1.23 21.94
CA LYS A 73 -2.44 0.06 22.50
C LYS A 73 -3.05 -1.26 22.02
N ALA A 74 -4.36 -1.26 21.76
CA ALA A 74 -5.07 -2.44 21.25
C ALA A 74 -4.87 -2.68 19.75
N ILE A 75 -4.24 -1.74 18.99
CA ILE A 75 -3.89 -1.95 17.58
C ILE A 75 -2.63 -2.81 17.52
N GLU A 76 -2.79 -4.12 17.57
CA GLU A 76 -1.68 -5.07 17.63
C GLU A 76 -0.93 -5.16 16.30
N LYS A 77 0.39 -4.93 16.34
CA LYS A 77 1.28 -5.22 15.23
C LYS A 77 1.40 -6.73 15.03
N THR A 78 1.34 -7.19 13.80
CA THR A 78 1.44 -8.62 13.42
C THR A 78 2.73 -8.94 12.67
N HIS A 79 3.38 -7.93 12.10
CA HIS A 79 4.58 -8.06 11.27
C HIS A 79 5.62 -7.01 11.66
N TYR A 80 6.91 -7.37 11.53
CA TYR A 80 8.01 -6.41 11.68
C TYR A 80 8.37 -5.77 10.34
N LEU A 81 8.98 -4.58 10.40
CA LEU A 81 9.42 -3.82 9.22
C LEU A 81 10.74 -4.36 8.66
N PRO A 82 11.04 -4.13 7.36
CA PRO A 82 12.38 -4.32 6.83
C PRO A 82 13.42 -3.58 7.67
N GLY A 83 14.57 -4.23 7.92
CA GLY A 83 15.65 -3.64 8.72
C GLY A 83 15.38 -3.55 10.24
N ALA A 84 14.23 -4.05 10.74
CA ALA A 84 13.94 -4.04 12.17
C ALA A 84 15.02 -4.78 12.98
N PRO A 85 15.45 -4.27 14.15
CA PRO A 85 16.38 -4.95 15.04
C PRO A 85 15.78 -6.23 15.62
N SER A 86 16.63 -7.11 16.15
CA SER A 86 16.21 -8.48 16.56
C SER A 86 15.16 -8.50 17.68
N ASP A 87 15.24 -7.57 18.62
CA ASP A 87 14.28 -7.38 19.71
C ASP A 87 12.87 -6.97 19.20
N ALA A 88 12.84 -6.09 18.20
CA ALA A 88 11.59 -5.65 17.55
C ALA A 88 10.92 -6.73 16.68
N LYS A 89 11.61 -7.87 16.42
CA LYS A 89 11.05 -8.99 15.64
C LYS A 89 10.34 -10.03 16.53
N LYS A 90 10.57 -10.00 17.83
CA LYS A 90 10.07 -11.02 18.77
C LYS A 90 8.54 -11.11 18.74
N GLY A 91 8.03 -12.29 18.46
CA GLY A 91 6.58 -12.56 18.38
C GLY A 91 5.89 -12.05 17.10
N LEU A 92 6.62 -11.36 16.20
CA LEU A 92 6.07 -10.84 14.96
C LEU A 92 6.50 -11.66 13.74
N LYS A 93 5.64 -11.73 12.73
CA LYS A 93 5.94 -12.33 11.43
C LYS A 93 6.83 -11.40 10.62
N LYS A 94 7.58 -11.97 9.65
CA LYS A 94 8.27 -11.17 8.64
C LYS A 94 7.24 -10.38 7.82
N TYR A 95 7.61 -9.16 7.42
CA TYR A 95 6.80 -8.38 6.47
C TYR A 95 6.45 -9.18 5.21
N VAL A 96 5.28 -8.88 4.65
CA VAL A 96 4.84 -9.47 3.37
C VAL A 96 5.52 -8.74 2.23
N THR A 97 6.04 -9.49 1.26
CA THR A 97 6.81 -8.97 0.13
C THR A 97 5.94 -8.77 -1.12
N VAL A 98 6.48 -8.07 -2.12
CA VAL A 98 5.86 -7.99 -3.45
C VAL A 98 5.68 -9.42 -4.02
N LYS A 99 6.69 -10.29 -3.87
CA LYS A 99 6.60 -11.69 -4.33
C LYS A 99 5.46 -12.45 -3.68
N ASP A 100 5.27 -12.28 -2.38
CA ASP A 100 4.15 -12.92 -1.67
C ASP A 100 2.79 -12.45 -2.17
N ALA A 101 2.69 -11.19 -2.62
CA ALA A 101 1.42 -10.59 -3.01
C ALA A 101 1.01 -10.84 -4.46
N ILE A 102 1.98 -10.81 -5.40
CA ILE A 102 1.69 -10.82 -6.84
C ILE A 102 2.46 -11.90 -7.61
N GLY A 103 3.37 -12.64 -6.96
CA GLY A 103 4.21 -13.62 -7.64
C GLY A 103 3.46 -14.86 -8.16
N ASP A 104 2.23 -15.05 -7.75
CA ASP A 104 1.31 -16.10 -8.24
C ASP A 104 0.44 -15.65 -9.42
N LEU A 105 0.46 -14.38 -9.82
CA LEU A 105 -0.36 -13.92 -10.94
C LEU A 105 0.25 -14.30 -12.29
N PRO A 106 -0.58 -14.53 -13.32
CA PRO A 106 -0.11 -14.84 -14.67
C PRO A 106 0.88 -13.78 -15.18
N LYS A 107 1.96 -14.22 -15.83
CA LYS A 107 2.87 -13.32 -16.53
C LYS A 107 2.16 -12.66 -17.71
N LEU A 108 2.36 -11.35 -17.88
CA LEU A 108 1.75 -10.59 -18.95
C LEU A 108 2.81 -9.78 -19.71
N GLN A 109 2.69 -9.76 -21.02
CA GLN A 109 3.39 -8.79 -21.86
C GLN A 109 2.57 -7.51 -22.00
N GLN A 110 3.13 -6.50 -22.64
CA GLN A 110 2.45 -5.23 -22.94
C GLN A 110 1.08 -5.44 -23.58
N GLY A 111 0.04 -4.84 -23.01
CA GLY A 111 -1.33 -4.93 -23.51
C GLY A 111 -2.05 -6.26 -23.31
N GLN A 112 -1.40 -7.27 -22.75
CA GLN A 112 -2.03 -8.56 -22.47
C GLN A 112 -2.88 -8.55 -21.21
N GLY A 113 -3.65 -9.62 -21.02
CA GLY A 113 -4.54 -9.82 -19.89
C GLY A 113 -6.00 -9.50 -20.24
N GLU A 114 -6.89 -9.84 -19.31
CA GLU A 114 -8.33 -9.68 -19.48
C GLU A 114 -8.95 -9.01 -18.26
N LYS A 115 -10.10 -8.36 -18.48
CA LYS A 115 -10.86 -7.75 -17.38
C LYS A 115 -11.36 -8.79 -16.39
N ILE A 116 -11.72 -9.98 -16.88
CA ILE A 116 -12.12 -11.15 -16.08
C ILE A 116 -11.56 -12.40 -16.76
N MET A 117 -10.78 -13.19 -16.02
CA MET A 117 -10.21 -14.45 -16.48
C MET A 117 -10.23 -15.49 -15.36
N ASP A 118 -10.04 -16.75 -15.70
CA ASP A 118 -9.86 -17.79 -14.70
C ASP A 118 -8.46 -17.73 -14.10
N TYR A 119 -8.33 -18.16 -12.84
CA TYR A 119 -7.01 -18.41 -12.29
C TYR A 119 -6.42 -19.65 -13.00
N PRO A 120 -5.13 -19.61 -13.37
CA PRO A 120 -4.46 -20.80 -13.87
C PRO A 120 -4.52 -21.96 -12.86
N SER A 121 -4.66 -23.20 -13.33
CA SER A 121 -4.82 -24.41 -12.51
C SER A 121 -3.64 -24.69 -11.57
N GLU A 122 -2.47 -24.13 -11.85
CA GLU A 122 -1.22 -24.34 -11.10
C GLU A 122 -1.15 -23.58 -9.76
N TYR A 123 -2.19 -22.83 -9.39
CA TYR A 123 -2.17 -21.88 -8.27
C TYR A 123 -2.65 -22.44 -6.93
N ASP A 124 -2.67 -23.74 -6.72
CA ASP A 124 -3.10 -24.34 -5.44
C ASP A 124 -2.05 -24.19 -4.31
N SER A 125 -0.82 -23.84 -4.63
CA SER A 125 0.28 -23.67 -3.67
C SER A 125 0.46 -22.23 -3.14
N CYS A 126 -0.63 -21.46 -3.01
CA CYS A 126 -0.59 -20.09 -2.56
C CYS A 126 -0.03 -19.95 -1.14
N ASN A 127 0.81 -18.92 -0.93
CA ASN A 127 1.26 -18.53 0.40
C ASN A 127 0.10 -18.04 1.31
N THR A 128 0.39 -17.81 2.58
CA THR A 128 -0.64 -17.42 3.58
C THR A 128 -1.30 -16.09 3.28
N TYR A 129 -0.57 -15.14 2.65
CA TYR A 129 -1.12 -13.86 2.24
C TYR A 129 -2.16 -14.03 1.13
N VAL A 130 -1.80 -14.72 0.05
CA VAL A 130 -2.70 -14.96 -1.08
C VAL A 130 -3.92 -15.78 -0.64
N LYS A 131 -3.75 -16.80 0.22
CA LYS A 131 -4.89 -17.53 0.81
C LYS A 131 -5.86 -16.60 1.52
N LYS A 132 -5.36 -15.61 2.27
CA LYS A 132 -6.21 -14.64 2.98
C LYS A 132 -7.01 -13.76 2.02
N ILE A 133 -6.37 -13.18 0.99
CA ILE A 133 -7.04 -12.26 0.05
C ILE A 133 -7.97 -12.99 -0.94
N ARG A 134 -7.73 -14.28 -1.20
CA ARG A 134 -8.56 -15.12 -2.07
C ARG A 134 -9.72 -15.81 -1.36
N LYS A 135 -9.81 -15.75 -0.03
CA LYS A 135 -10.74 -16.54 0.78
C LYS A 135 -12.20 -16.47 0.32
N ARG A 136 -12.61 -15.36 -0.29
CA ARG A 136 -13.99 -15.11 -0.76
C ARG A 136 -14.09 -15.10 -2.28
N SER A 137 -12.99 -15.30 -3.00
CA SER A 137 -12.97 -15.23 -4.46
C SER A 137 -13.83 -16.33 -5.10
N ASP A 138 -14.58 -15.96 -6.13
CA ASP A 138 -15.33 -16.85 -7.01
C ASP A 138 -14.43 -17.59 -8.03
N LYS A 139 -13.12 -17.67 -7.75
CA LYS A 139 -12.08 -18.22 -8.62
C LYS A 139 -11.86 -17.44 -9.93
N LYS A 140 -12.37 -16.21 -10.01
CA LYS A 140 -12.11 -15.30 -11.13
C LYS A 140 -11.06 -14.26 -10.76
N LEU A 141 -10.08 -14.10 -11.64
CA LEU A 141 -9.08 -13.04 -11.59
C LEU A 141 -9.63 -11.84 -12.37
N ARG A 142 -9.75 -10.68 -11.69
CA ARG A 142 -10.31 -9.45 -12.27
C ARG A 142 -9.24 -8.38 -12.41
N ASP A 143 -9.39 -7.54 -13.46
CA ASP A 143 -8.60 -6.33 -13.69
C ASP A 143 -7.08 -6.59 -13.80
N HIS A 144 -6.69 -7.78 -14.30
CA HIS A 144 -5.30 -8.14 -14.54
C HIS A 144 -4.96 -7.91 -16.02
N VAL A 145 -4.84 -6.63 -16.38
CA VAL A 145 -4.59 -6.16 -17.75
C VAL A 145 -3.37 -5.26 -17.76
N ALA A 146 -2.36 -5.63 -18.53
CA ALA A 146 -1.14 -4.87 -18.69
C ALA A 146 -1.40 -3.60 -19.53
N ARG A 147 -0.77 -2.50 -19.12
CA ARG A 147 -0.78 -1.25 -19.87
C ARG A 147 0.13 -1.37 -21.09
N MET A 148 -0.23 -0.71 -22.20
CA MET A 148 0.71 -0.40 -23.26
C MET A 148 1.62 0.73 -22.80
N ASN A 149 2.91 0.56 -22.91
CA ASN A 149 3.93 1.58 -22.70
C ASN A 149 4.71 1.80 -24.02
N ASN A 150 5.39 2.92 -24.18
CA ASN A 150 6.26 3.11 -25.32
C ASN A 150 7.51 2.24 -25.22
N GLU A 151 8.11 1.90 -26.35
CA GLU A 151 9.25 0.96 -26.43
C GLU A 151 10.43 1.39 -25.57
N LYS A 152 10.70 2.69 -25.48
CA LYS A 152 11.80 3.22 -24.66
C LYS A 152 11.52 3.03 -23.15
N ASP A 153 10.26 3.15 -22.70
CA ASP A 153 9.91 2.86 -21.31
C ASP A 153 9.95 1.36 -21.01
N VAL A 154 9.52 0.51 -21.96
CA VAL A 154 9.64 -0.94 -21.84
C VAL A 154 11.09 -1.35 -21.63
N GLU A 155 12.01 -0.79 -22.44
CA GLU A 155 13.44 -1.10 -22.31
C GLU A 155 14.03 -0.57 -21.00
N ARG A 156 13.63 0.63 -20.54
CA ARG A 156 14.00 1.13 -19.20
C ARG A 156 13.57 0.17 -18.11
N TYR A 157 12.34 -0.31 -18.15
CA TYR A 157 11.79 -1.22 -17.14
C TYR A 157 12.56 -2.53 -17.10
N ARG A 158 12.85 -3.12 -18.26
CA ARG A 158 13.62 -4.36 -18.37
C ARG A 158 15.01 -4.21 -17.78
N VAL A 159 15.77 -3.24 -18.26
CA VAL A 159 17.16 -3.02 -17.84
C VAL A 159 17.24 -2.69 -16.35
N MET A 160 16.32 -1.86 -15.82
CA MET A 160 16.31 -1.53 -14.39
C MET A 160 15.96 -2.76 -13.53
N ALA A 161 14.97 -3.56 -13.93
CA ALA A 161 14.57 -4.76 -13.19
C ALA A 161 15.65 -5.85 -13.23
N GLU A 162 16.27 -6.09 -14.38
CA GLU A 162 17.32 -7.10 -14.59
C GLU A 162 18.58 -6.81 -13.78
N ASN A 163 19.04 -5.55 -13.79
CA ASN A 163 20.30 -5.16 -13.14
C ASN A 163 20.12 -4.66 -11.70
N HIS A 164 18.90 -4.63 -11.16
CA HIS A 164 18.58 -4.03 -9.88
C HIS A 164 18.96 -2.54 -9.78
N TRP A 165 18.88 -1.82 -10.89
CA TRP A 165 19.23 -0.41 -10.96
C TRP A 165 18.10 0.51 -10.56
N ASN A 166 18.47 1.61 -9.90
CA ASN A 166 17.64 2.80 -9.84
C ASN A 166 17.79 3.62 -11.13
N PHE A 167 17.04 4.70 -11.27
CA PHE A 167 17.06 5.49 -12.51
C PHE A 167 18.38 6.26 -12.73
N LEU A 168 19.12 6.59 -11.68
CA LEU A 168 20.44 7.23 -11.82
C LEU A 168 21.48 6.25 -12.37
N GLU A 169 21.48 5.04 -11.84
CA GLU A 169 22.34 3.95 -12.35
C GLU A 169 22.00 3.62 -13.81
N LEU A 170 20.70 3.59 -14.17
CA LEU A 170 20.30 3.44 -15.57
C LEU A 170 20.90 4.54 -16.44
N LEU A 171 20.88 5.81 -16.02
CA LEU A 171 21.43 6.93 -16.79
C LEU A 171 22.96 6.88 -16.90
N GLU A 172 23.64 6.30 -15.92
CA GLU A 172 25.09 6.11 -15.93
C GLU A 172 25.51 5.07 -16.97
N TYR A 173 24.86 3.89 -16.96
CA TYR A 173 25.24 2.75 -17.80
C TYR A 173 24.52 2.71 -19.16
N ARG A 174 23.34 3.33 -19.26
CA ARG A 174 22.52 3.42 -20.47
C ARG A 174 22.03 4.86 -20.72
N PRO A 175 22.93 5.80 -20.98
CA PRO A 175 22.58 7.21 -21.23
C PRO A 175 21.62 7.41 -22.40
N ASP A 176 21.60 6.49 -23.37
CA ASP A 176 20.67 6.42 -24.49
C ASP A 176 19.21 6.32 -24.05
N LEU A 177 18.95 5.71 -22.89
CA LEU A 177 17.63 5.59 -22.29
C LEU A 177 17.21 6.82 -21.46
N GLY A 178 18.05 7.84 -21.39
CA GLY A 178 17.74 9.09 -20.68
C GLY A 178 16.57 9.87 -21.29
N HIS A 179 16.07 10.84 -20.51
CA HIS A 179 15.16 11.88 -21.01
C HIS A 179 15.94 13.11 -21.45
N GLU A 180 15.45 13.83 -22.44
CA GLU A 180 16.02 15.12 -22.87
C GLU A 180 16.10 16.12 -21.72
N LYS A 181 15.11 16.12 -20.80
CA LYS A 181 15.05 16.94 -19.59
C LYS A 181 15.66 16.21 -18.38
N LYS A 182 16.96 15.92 -18.43
CA LYS A 182 17.69 15.09 -17.45
C LYS A 182 17.48 15.44 -15.96
N ARG A 183 17.24 16.70 -15.61
CA ARG A 183 17.19 17.16 -14.19
C ARG A 183 15.83 17.02 -13.49
N VAL A 184 14.75 16.75 -14.21
CA VAL A 184 13.39 16.82 -13.65
C VAL A 184 12.83 15.47 -13.20
N PHE A 185 13.43 14.34 -13.63
CA PHE A 185 12.80 13.02 -13.54
C PHE A 185 13.56 11.95 -12.71
N PHE A 186 14.50 12.33 -11.84
CA PHE A 186 15.30 11.36 -11.05
C PHE A 186 14.47 10.35 -10.24
N ASN A 187 13.27 10.73 -9.84
CA ASN A 187 12.41 9.90 -9.02
C ASN A 187 11.23 9.27 -9.79
N SER A 188 11.22 9.37 -11.11
CA SER A 188 10.06 8.98 -11.92
C SER A 188 9.96 7.49 -12.19
N TYR A 189 11.07 6.78 -12.18
CA TYR A 189 11.14 5.34 -12.47
C TYR A 189 11.52 4.56 -11.21
N LYS A 190 10.65 3.61 -10.80
CA LYS A 190 10.85 2.82 -9.58
C LYS A 190 10.39 1.38 -9.79
N VAL A 191 11.31 0.45 -9.68
CA VAL A 191 11.00 -0.99 -9.65
C VAL A 191 10.45 -1.37 -8.28
N GLN A 192 9.43 -2.24 -8.26
CA GLN A 192 8.91 -2.85 -7.04
C GLN A 192 9.67 -4.16 -6.81
N TRP A 193 10.58 -4.20 -5.84
CA TRP A 193 11.46 -5.35 -5.65
C TRP A 193 10.74 -6.55 -5.06
N TRP A 194 11.04 -7.76 -5.56
CA TRP A 194 10.40 -9.01 -5.17
C TRP A 194 10.47 -9.33 -3.67
N ASP A 195 11.58 -9.04 -3.04
CA ASP A 195 11.94 -9.41 -1.66
C ASP A 195 11.57 -8.35 -0.62
N MET A 196 11.00 -7.23 -1.04
CA MET A 196 10.61 -6.10 -0.22
C MET A 196 9.10 -5.84 -0.26
N PRO A 197 8.52 -5.14 0.73
CA PRO A 197 7.22 -4.52 0.58
C PRO A 197 7.25 -3.48 -0.55
N ALA A 198 6.15 -3.35 -1.28
CA ALA A 198 6.01 -2.33 -2.31
C ALA A 198 6.13 -0.92 -1.73
N ARG A 199 6.51 0.02 -2.55
CA ARG A 199 6.38 1.46 -2.22
C ARG A 199 4.92 1.85 -2.09
N THR A 200 4.66 2.95 -1.40
CA THR A 200 3.29 3.47 -1.22
C THR A 200 2.57 3.63 -2.57
N ILE A 201 1.53 2.82 -2.80
CA ILE A 201 0.65 2.97 -3.96
C ILE A 201 -0.13 4.28 -3.83
N ILE A 202 0.03 5.15 -4.81
CA ILE A 202 -0.59 6.48 -4.85
C ILE A 202 -1.54 6.60 -6.04
N ALA A 203 -2.53 7.48 -5.94
CA ALA A 203 -3.50 7.71 -7.01
C ALA A 203 -2.83 8.09 -8.36
N HIS A 204 -1.66 8.72 -8.31
CA HIS A 204 -0.89 9.12 -9.50
C HIS A 204 -0.46 7.96 -10.41
N LEU A 205 -0.47 6.72 -9.92
CA LEU A 205 -0.25 5.50 -10.72
C LEU A 205 -1.15 5.45 -11.98
N HIS A 206 -2.30 6.13 -11.96
CA HIS A 206 -3.19 6.20 -13.12
C HIS A 206 -2.54 6.84 -14.37
N LYS A 207 -1.52 7.70 -14.22
CA LYS A 207 -0.91 8.42 -15.35
C LYS A 207 -0.05 7.50 -16.24
N ASP A 208 1.17 7.20 -15.83
CA ASP A 208 2.14 6.46 -16.64
C ASP A 208 2.59 5.11 -16.02
N GLY A 209 2.57 5.00 -14.72
CA GLY A 209 2.98 3.79 -14.01
C GLY A 209 4.49 3.66 -13.80
N ASN A 210 5.29 4.63 -14.22
CA ASN A 210 6.76 4.60 -14.17
C ASN A 210 7.32 4.41 -12.74
N GLN A 211 6.60 4.89 -11.74
CA GLN A 211 6.97 4.68 -10.32
C GLN A 211 6.60 3.30 -9.78
N PHE A 212 5.98 2.45 -10.59
CA PHE A 212 5.44 1.14 -10.19
C PHE A 212 5.76 0.08 -11.25
N ILE A 213 7.05 -0.06 -11.55
CA ILE A 213 7.56 -1.02 -12.52
C ILE A 213 7.48 -2.43 -11.91
N HIS A 214 6.96 -3.39 -12.68
CA HIS A 214 6.91 -4.79 -12.28
C HIS A 214 8.34 -5.35 -12.13
N PRO A 215 8.63 -6.14 -11.09
CA PRO A 215 10.00 -6.59 -10.81
C PRO A 215 10.52 -7.70 -11.72
N ASP A 216 9.68 -8.34 -12.53
CA ASP A 216 10.10 -9.35 -13.51
C ASP A 216 10.53 -8.66 -14.82
N PRO A 217 11.83 -8.72 -15.18
CA PRO A 217 12.34 -8.06 -16.39
C PRO A 217 11.72 -8.63 -17.67
N ASP A 218 11.35 -9.93 -17.69
CA ASP A 218 10.72 -10.55 -18.85
C ASP A 218 9.39 -9.89 -19.24
N GLN A 219 8.70 -9.26 -18.28
CA GLN A 219 7.42 -8.61 -18.51
C GLN A 219 7.55 -7.16 -18.96
N GLY A 220 8.63 -6.44 -18.59
CA GLY A 220 8.96 -5.09 -19.05
C GLY A 220 7.80 -4.08 -18.99
N ARG A 221 7.02 -4.04 -17.90
CA ARG A 221 5.79 -3.26 -17.76
C ARG A 221 5.61 -2.62 -16.39
N SER A 222 4.66 -1.72 -16.27
CA SER A 222 4.15 -1.31 -14.96
C SER A 222 3.15 -2.32 -14.41
N ILE A 223 2.88 -2.27 -13.10
CA ILE A 223 1.90 -3.14 -12.45
C ILE A 223 0.47 -2.90 -12.95
N THR A 224 -0.34 -3.95 -12.92
CA THR A 224 -1.77 -3.93 -13.26
C THR A 224 -2.63 -3.40 -12.12
N VAL A 225 -3.92 -3.18 -12.38
CA VAL A 225 -4.90 -2.79 -11.35
C VAL A 225 -4.98 -3.87 -10.26
N ARG A 226 -5.05 -5.16 -10.65
CA ARG A 226 -5.10 -6.28 -9.68
C ARG A 226 -3.83 -6.37 -8.84
N GLU A 227 -2.67 -6.21 -9.43
CA GLU A 227 -1.41 -6.19 -8.69
C GLU A 227 -1.38 -5.03 -7.68
N ALA A 228 -1.76 -3.82 -8.10
CA ALA A 228 -1.87 -2.68 -7.19
C ALA A 228 -2.89 -2.92 -6.06
N ALA A 229 -4.04 -3.53 -6.35
CA ALA A 229 -5.06 -3.89 -5.38
C ALA A 229 -4.52 -4.89 -4.34
N ARG A 230 -3.81 -5.92 -4.77
CA ARG A 230 -3.17 -6.89 -3.88
C ARG A 230 -2.08 -6.26 -3.02
N LEU A 231 -1.24 -5.40 -3.59
CA LEU A 231 -0.23 -4.65 -2.83
C LEU A 231 -0.87 -3.69 -1.81
N GLN A 232 -2.11 -3.29 -2.02
CA GLN A 232 -2.91 -2.50 -1.06
C GLN A 232 -3.75 -3.38 -0.12
N SER A 233 -3.64 -4.70 -0.19
CA SER A 233 -4.38 -5.70 0.57
C SER A 233 -5.89 -5.77 0.31
N PHE A 234 -6.36 -5.35 -0.86
CA PHE A 234 -7.73 -5.62 -1.26
C PHE A 234 -7.93 -7.11 -1.54
N PRO A 235 -9.07 -7.69 -1.12
CA PRO A 235 -9.41 -9.06 -1.49
C PRO A 235 -9.67 -9.17 -3.00
N ASP A 236 -9.45 -10.37 -3.55
CA ASP A 236 -9.53 -10.59 -5.00
C ASP A 236 -10.96 -10.54 -5.56
N ASP A 237 -11.97 -10.73 -4.71
CA ASP A 237 -13.39 -10.55 -5.04
C ASP A 237 -13.83 -9.08 -5.05
N PHE A 238 -12.98 -8.15 -4.59
CA PHE A 238 -13.31 -6.73 -4.64
C PHE A 238 -13.29 -6.22 -6.08
N VAL A 239 -14.41 -5.66 -6.52
CA VAL A 239 -14.59 -5.09 -7.86
C VAL A 239 -14.40 -3.58 -7.80
N PHE A 240 -13.50 -3.08 -8.65
CA PHE A 240 -13.30 -1.64 -8.85
C PHE A 240 -14.10 -1.19 -10.05
N GLU A 241 -14.83 -0.10 -9.92
CA GLU A 241 -15.67 0.43 -10.99
C GLU A 241 -14.97 1.51 -11.83
N GLY A 242 -15.48 1.71 -13.04
CA GLY A 242 -15.00 2.74 -13.94
C GLY A 242 -13.82 2.33 -14.82
N SER A 243 -13.15 3.32 -15.37
CA SER A 243 -11.96 3.12 -16.20
C SER A 243 -10.76 2.68 -15.36
N ARG A 244 -9.73 2.12 -16.02
CA ARG A 244 -8.46 1.77 -15.37
C ARG A 244 -7.89 2.94 -14.54
N SER A 245 -8.04 4.16 -15.03
CA SER A 245 -7.57 5.36 -14.31
C SER A 245 -8.34 5.60 -13.03
N GLU A 246 -9.66 5.44 -13.03
CA GLU A 246 -10.49 5.54 -11.83
C GLU A 246 -10.20 4.40 -10.85
N GLN A 247 -10.00 3.17 -11.33
CA GLN A 247 -9.64 2.02 -10.50
C GLN A 247 -8.32 2.26 -9.76
N PHE A 248 -7.27 2.75 -10.43
CA PHE A 248 -6.00 3.11 -9.78
C PHE A 248 -6.16 4.24 -8.75
N LYS A 249 -7.01 5.24 -9.03
CA LYS A 249 -7.30 6.31 -8.06
C LYS A 249 -8.01 5.78 -6.82
N GLN A 250 -8.99 4.88 -6.98
CA GLN A 250 -9.68 4.22 -5.88
C GLN A 250 -8.67 3.47 -4.99
N ILE A 251 -7.81 2.65 -5.58
CA ILE A 251 -6.77 1.90 -4.85
C ILE A 251 -5.82 2.85 -4.13
N GLY A 252 -5.25 3.83 -4.83
CA GLY A 252 -4.23 4.73 -4.27
C GLY A 252 -4.74 5.64 -3.14
N ASN A 253 -6.05 5.99 -3.15
CA ASN A 253 -6.69 6.81 -2.12
C ASN A 253 -7.23 6.01 -0.95
N ALA A 254 -7.30 4.68 -1.04
CA ALA A 254 -7.87 3.85 0.00
C ALA A 254 -6.94 3.68 1.22
N VAL A 255 -7.55 3.48 2.37
CA VAL A 255 -6.90 2.85 3.52
C VAL A 255 -6.77 1.35 3.24
N PRO A 256 -5.58 0.73 3.39
CA PRO A 256 -5.43 -0.70 3.16
C PRO A 256 -6.39 -1.51 4.03
N PRO A 257 -7.18 -2.45 3.45
CA PRO A 257 -8.16 -3.23 4.21
C PRO A 257 -7.60 -3.94 5.45
N MET A 258 -6.37 -4.49 5.40
CA MET A 258 -5.76 -5.13 6.57
C MET A 258 -5.38 -4.13 7.67
N LEU A 259 -4.98 -2.90 7.34
CA LEU A 259 -4.77 -1.85 8.33
C LEU A 259 -6.10 -1.42 8.94
N ALA A 260 -7.14 -1.23 8.11
CA ALA A 260 -8.48 -0.89 8.58
C ALA A 260 -9.05 -1.99 9.49
N GLU A 261 -8.83 -3.27 9.16
CA GLU A 261 -9.22 -4.42 10.00
C GLU A 261 -8.55 -4.38 11.39
N ALA A 262 -7.25 -4.06 11.45
CA ALA A 262 -6.53 -3.96 12.72
C ALA A 262 -7.09 -2.83 13.61
N ILE A 263 -7.37 -1.67 13.01
CA ILE A 263 -7.98 -0.54 13.72
C ILE A 263 -9.40 -0.90 14.20
N ALA A 264 -10.20 -1.51 13.34
CA ALA A 264 -11.58 -1.90 13.67
C ALA A 264 -11.64 -2.91 14.82
N LYS A 265 -10.74 -3.90 14.85
CA LYS A 265 -10.61 -4.86 15.94
C LYS A 265 -10.27 -4.18 17.27
N ALA A 266 -9.33 -3.24 17.26
CA ALA A 266 -8.97 -2.48 18.46
C ALA A 266 -10.13 -1.65 19.00
N VAL A 267 -10.87 -0.98 18.12
CA VAL A 267 -12.06 -0.22 18.50
C VAL A 267 -13.13 -1.14 19.07
N ARG A 268 -13.43 -2.26 18.40
CA ARG A 268 -14.41 -3.24 18.86
C ARG A 268 -14.08 -3.80 20.24
N LEU A 269 -12.82 -4.15 20.49
CA LEU A 269 -12.36 -4.66 21.78
C LEU A 269 -12.68 -3.69 22.94
N GLN A 270 -12.57 -2.38 22.69
CA GLN A 270 -12.89 -1.39 23.73
C GLN A 270 -14.41 -1.33 24.02
N PHE A 271 -15.26 -1.49 23.01
CA PHE A 271 -16.71 -1.56 23.22
C PHE A 271 -17.11 -2.84 23.99
N GLU A 272 -16.54 -3.98 23.64
CA GLU A 272 -16.80 -5.26 24.34
C GLU A 272 -16.44 -5.20 25.84
N LYS A 273 -15.40 -4.44 26.22
CA LYS A 273 -15.06 -4.21 27.65
C LYS A 273 -16.13 -3.41 28.38
N ILE A 274 -16.65 -2.34 27.77
CA ILE A 274 -17.73 -1.53 28.39
C ILE A 274 -18.99 -2.36 28.60
N GLU A 275 -19.36 -3.20 27.61
CA GLU A 275 -20.53 -4.06 27.69
C GLU A 275 -20.41 -5.12 28.80
N GLN A 276 -19.17 -5.52 29.18
CA GLN A 276 -18.93 -6.48 30.28
C GLN A 276 -18.92 -5.82 31.66
N GLU A 277 -18.73 -4.51 31.74
CA GLU A 277 -18.70 -3.74 32.99
C GLU A 277 -20.08 -3.15 33.36
N GLN A 278 -21.07 -3.27 32.50
CA GLN A 278 -22.48 -2.90 32.74
C GLN A 278 -23.34 -4.09 33.12
#